data_41af25e15786bb96a712fd3bba7b0025
#
_entry.id   41af25e15786bb96a712fd3bba7b0025
#
_cell.length_a   1.000
_cell.length_b   1.000
_cell.length_c   1.000
_cell.angle_alpha   90.00
_cell.angle_beta   90.00
_cell.angle_gamma   90.00
#
_symmetry.space_group_name_H-M   'P 1'
#
loop_
_entity.id
_entity.type
_entity.pdbx_description
1 polymer ?
#
loop_
_entity_poly.entity_id
_entity_poly.type
_entity_poly.pdbx_seq_one_letter_code
_entity_poly.pdbx_strand_id
1 'polypeptide(L)'
;MADRRRRLVVLGVMLSIFLAAMESTVVSTAMPRVVASLGGLEIYSWVFSGFLLTSTVTMPIWGRLSDLLGRRRVYLGGLVIFLLGSALSGLAQSMTQLIGFRMLQGLGAGSLMTIGMTIIGELFGLEKRAKMQGYISGVWGVASLCGPLVGGLLTDHASWRWVFYINLPFGAVAVALIATALVDSPRAGRRPVLDYAGLVCFTAGISALLIAVLEAGRVATWTGLDVVGPLVLAAVALAVFLVVERRAPEPIVPLRLFAIRMVLAAASTGFLAGMAMFGAISFVPLYLQSVSGMSATAAGVVLIPFVLGWVAMSITSARLVLRIGYRIVVVAGMLCLTLAFLLLSRWSESLTLGLATRDALIGGVGMGLTMVPMLIAVQSTVARSDLGAATAMIQFFRTLGGAIGLSIMGTVMASRLSLGLSQGDALHGVFVTGLVICLAAVASAFLVPAGRAQDLARADLRSEPTRVGG
;
A
#
# COMPACT_ATOMS: atom_id res chain seq x y z
N MET A 1 -25.24 17.99 -15.55
CA MET A 1 -25.36 16.61 -15.04
C MET A 1 -23.99 15.92 -14.84
N ALA A 2 -23.05 16.08 -15.75
CA ALA A 2 -21.72 15.43 -15.65
C ALA A 2 -20.93 15.76 -14.38
N ASP A 3 -20.90 17.03 -13.94
CA ASP A 3 -20.13 17.46 -12.76
C ASP A 3 -20.70 16.94 -11.44
N ARG A 4 -22.02 16.90 -11.26
CA ARG A 4 -22.63 16.32 -10.05
C ARG A 4 -22.32 14.83 -9.93
N ARG A 5 -22.45 14.10 -11.03
CA ARG A 5 -22.15 12.67 -11.11
C ARG A 5 -20.69 12.38 -10.78
N ARG A 6 -19.76 13.17 -11.33
CA ARG A 6 -18.32 13.07 -11.04
C ARG A 6 -18.02 13.30 -9.55
N ARG A 7 -18.63 14.31 -8.93
CA ARG A 7 -18.48 14.57 -7.49
C ARG A 7 -18.95 13.40 -6.63
N LEU A 8 -20.09 12.78 -6.96
CA LEU A 8 -20.60 11.61 -6.24
C LEU A 8 -19.66 10.41 -6.35
N VAL A 9 -19.09 10.14 -7.54
CA VAL A 9 -18.09 9.09 -7.71
C VAL A 9 -16.85 9.37 -6.86
N VAL A 10 -16.33 10.60 -6.89
CA VAL A 10 -15.16 10.99 -6.10
C VAL A 10 -15.42 10.80 -4.60
N LEU A 11 -16.59 11.24 -4.10
CA LEU A 11 -16.98 11.04 -2.70
C LEU A 11 -17.07 9.56 -2.34
N GLY A 12 -17.70 8.73 -3.17
CA GLY A 12 -17.78 7.29 -2.96
C GLY A 12 -16.40 6.61 -2.91
N VAL A 13 -15.51 6.99 -3.83
CA VAL A 13 -14.13 6.48 -3.86
C VAL A 13 -13.35 6.95 -2.62
N MET A 14 -13.41 8.23 -2.27
CA MET A 14 -12.73 8.75 -1.08
C MET A 14 -13.22 8.09 0.21
N LEU A 15 -14.52 7.85 0.32
CA LEU A 15 -15.11 7.16 1.47
C LEU A 15 -14.64 5.70 1.54
N SER A 16 -14.57 4.99 0.42
CA SER A 16 -14.04 3.62 0.37
C SER A 16 -12.57 3.55 0.74
N ILE A 17 -11.75 4.51 0.26
CA ILE A 17 -10.33 4.61 0.61
C ILE A 17 -10.15 4.96 2.09
N PHE A 18 -11.01 5.84 2.64
CA PHE A 18 -11.03 6.17 4.06
C PHE A 18 -11.26 4.92 4.91
N LEU A 19 -12.27 4.10 4.56
CA LEU A 19 -12.56 2.84 5.27
C LEU A 19 -11.37 1.90 5.25
N ALA A 20 -10.75 1.67 4.07
CA ALA A 20 -9.59 0.79 3.95
C ALA A 20 -8.37 1.30 4.73
N ALA A 21 -8.18 2.62 4.78
CA ALA A 21 -7.09 3.25 5.54
C ALA A 21 -7.33 3.20 7.06
N MET A 22 -8.53 3.50 7.51
CA MET A 22 -8.93 3.45 8.92
C MET A 22 -8.82 2.02 9.46
N GLU A 23 -9.22 1.02 8.66
CA GLU A 23 -9.16 -0.40 9.02
C GLU A 23 -7.76 -0.85 9.42
N SER A 24 -6.72 -0.31 8.79
CA SER A 24 -5.33 -0.65 9.10
C SER A 24 -4.87 -0.21 10.50
N THR A 25 -5.57 0.74 11.10
CA THR A 25 -5.18 1.36 12.38
C THR A 25 -6.20 1.13 13.51
N VAL A 26 -7.48 1.11 13.18
CA VAL A 26 -8.57 0.97 14.17
C VAL A 26 -8.55 -0.38 14.89
N VAL A 27 -8.20 -1.45 14.17
CA VAL A 27 -8.19 -2.82 14.72
C VAL A 27 -7.11 -2.99 15.79
N SER A 28 -5.97 -2.31 15.64
CA SER A 28 -4.85 -2.44 16.58
C SER A 28 -5.21 -2.04 18.01
N THR A 29 -6.06 -1.02 18.17
CA THR A 29 -6.50 -0.53 19.49
C THR A 29 -7.51 -1.47 20.15
N ALA A 30 -8.24 -2.26 19.38
CA ALA A 30 -9.22 -3.22 19.89
C ALA A 30 -8.61 -4.56 20.29
N MET A 31 -7.42 -4.92 19.77
CA MET A 31 -6.82 -6.25 19.94
C MET A 31 -6.66 -6.73 21.38
N PRO A 32 -6.27 -5.92 22.38
CA PRO A 32 -6.21 -6.39 23.75
C PRO A 32 -7.54 -6.91 24.27
N ARG A 33 -8.65 -6.23 23.96
CA ARG A 33 -10.00 -6.66 24.33
C ARG A 33 -10.48 -7.87 23.52
N VAL A 34 -10.08 -7.96 22.24
CA VAL A 34 -10.34 -9.13 21.38
C VAL A 34 -9.68 -10.37 21.98
N VAL A 35 -8.39 -10.30 22.31
CA VAL A 35 -7.64 -11.41 22.91
C VAL A 35 -8.25 -11.80 24.28
N ALA A 36 -8.63 -10.83 25.08
CA ALA A 36 -9.27 -11.10 26.37
C ALA A 36 -10.63 -11.81 26.22
N SER A 37 -11.38 -11.56 25.12
CA SER A 37 -12.70 -12.14 24.91
C SER A 37 -12.69 -13.45 24.11
N LEU A 38 -11.80 -13.61 23.14
CA LEU A 38 -11.75 -14.77 22.24
C LEU A 38 -10.60 -15.74 22.54
N GLY A 39 -9.64 -15.35 23.39
CA GLY A 39 -8.39 -16.07 23.58
C GLY A 39 -7.48 -16.01 22.35
N GLY A 40 -6.58 -16.99 22.20
CA GLY A 40 -5.77 -17.18 20.99
C GLY A 40 -4.64 -16.16 20.85
N LEU A 41 -4.01 -15.74 21.94
CA LEU A 41 -2.87 -14.82 21.94
C LEU A 41 -1.73 -15.30 21.01
N GLU A 42 -1.54 -16.61 20.88
CA GLU A 42 -0.48 -17.22 20.06
C GLU A 42 -0.66 -16.95 18.56
N ILE A 43 -1.90 -16.81 18.11
CA ILE A 43 -2.26 -16.64 16.70
C ILE A 43 -2.82 -15.25 16.37
N TYR A 44 -2.90 -14.34 17.36
CA TYR A 44 -3.56 -13.04 17.18
C TYR A 44 -2.93 -12.18 16.06
N SER A 45 -1.61 -12.32 15.84
CA SER A 45 -0.89 -11.61 14.79
C SER A 45 -1.45 -11.89 13.38
N TRP A 46 -2.04 -13.07 13.18
CA TRP A 46 -2.68 -13.45 11.92
C TRP A 46 -3.92 -12.62 11.59
N VAL A 47 -4.54 -11.95 12.58
CA VAL A 47 -5.63 -11.00 12.34
C VAL A 47 -5.18 -9.86 11.42
N PHE A 48 -3.93 -9.40 11.57
CA PHE A 48 -3.34 -8.37 10.72
C PHE A 48 -2.69 -8.97 9.48
N SER A 49 -1.87 -10.00 9.68
CA SER A 49 -1.08 -10.62 8.61
C SER A 49 -1.97 -11.28 7.57
N GLY A 50 -3.04 -11.97 7.96
CA GLY A 50 -4.01 -12.57 7.05
C GLY A 50 -4.74 -11.54 6.20
N PHE A 51 -5.16 -10.43 6.79
CA PHE A 51 -5.75 -9.30 6.06
C PHE A 51 -4.75 -8.68 5.07
N LEU A 52 -3.52 -8.41 5.51
CA LEU A 52 -2.48 -7.83 4.66
C LEU A 52 -2.11 -8.76 3.51
N LEU A 53 -1.96 -10.06 3.78
CA LEU A 53 -1.66 -11.08 2.80
C LEU A 53 -2.72 -11.10 1.69
N THR A 54 -3.99 -11.28 2.07
CA THR A 54 -5.07 -11.38 1.09
C THR A 54 -5.30 -10.07 0.33
N SER A 55 -5.19 -8.92 1.00
CA SER A 55 -5.31 -7.63 0.32
C SER A 55 -4.19 -7.40 -0.69
N THR A 56 -2.95 -7.75 -0.34
CA THR A 56 -1.78 -7.58 -1.21
C THR A 56 -1.85 -8.48 -2.45
N VAL A 57 -2.12 -9.77 -2.23
CA VAL A 57 -2.22 -10.76 -3.32
C VAL A 57 -3.32 -10.40 -4.33
N THR A 58 -4.44 -9.86 -3.85
CA THR A 58 -5.57 -9.54 -4.73
C THR A 58 -5.45 -8.21 -5.48
N MET A 59 -4.53 -7.32 -5.12
CA MET A 59 -4.36 -6.02 -5.80
C MET A 59 -4.19 -6.14 -7.32
N PRO A 60 -3.23 -6.92 -7.87
CA PRO A 60 -3.07 -7.07 -9.31
C PRO A 60 -4.28 -7.73 -9.97
N ILE A 61 -4.89 -8.69 -9.28
CA ILE A 61 -6.08 -9.40 -9.73
C ILE A 61 -7.24 -8.43 -9.93
N TRP A 62 -7.55 -7.61 -8.91
CA TRP A 62 -8.60 -6.59 -8.99
C TRP A 62 -8.30 -5.54 -10.06
N GLY A 63 -7.05 -5.12 -10.17
CA GLY A 63 -6.62 -4.20 -11.22
C GLY A 63 -6.98 -4.73 -12.60
N ARG A 64 -6.55 -5.97 -12.91
CA ARG A 64 -6.80 -6.61 -14.20
C ARG A 64 -8.28 -6.91 -14.42
N LEU A 65 -8.97 -7.47 -13.43
CA LEU A 65 -10.42 -7.70 -13.51
C LEU A 65 -11.19 -6.42 -13.82
N SER A 66 -10.78 -5.30 -13.24
CA SER A 66 -11.44 -4.02 -13.48
C SER A 66 -11.22 -3.51 -14.91
N ASP A 67 -10.06 -3.80 -15.51
CA ASP A 67 -9.79 -3.51 -16.92
C ASP A 67 -10.66 -4.40 -17.83
N LEU A 68 -10.89 -5.64 -17.47
CA LEU A 68 -11.61 -6.64 -18.28
C LEU A 68 -13.13 -6.57 -18.10
N LEU A 69 -13.64 -6.47 -16.88
CA LEU A 69 -15.08 -6.61 -16.55
C LEU A 69 -15.81 -5.28 -16.29
N GLY A 70 -15.09 -4.17 -16.11
CA GLY A 70 -15.62 -2.85 -15.79
C GLY A 70 -15.32 -2.38 -14.38
N ARG A 71 -15.03 -1.10 -14.29
CA ARG A 71 -14.68 -0.46 -13.03
C ARG A 71 -15.80 -0.57 -12.01
N ARG A 72 -17.02 -0.25 -12.43
CA ARG A 72 -18.20 -0.22 -11.55
C ARG A 72 -18.49 -1.59 -10.95
N ARG A 73 -18.62 -2.62 -11.81
CA ARG A 73 -18.99 -3.97 -11.37
C ARG A 73 -17.95 -4.54 -10.42
N VAL A 74 -16.68 -4.44 -10.80
CA VAL A 74 -15.58 -5.03 -10.04
C VAL A 74 -15.35 -4.28 -8.73
N TYR A 75 -15.45 -2.95 -8.75
CA TYR A 75 -15.31 -2.14 -7.53
C TYR A 75 -16.44 -2.39 -6.52
N LEU A 76 -17.70 -2.47 -6.99
CA LEU A 76 -18.84 -2.82 -6.14
C LEU A 76 -18.68 -4.22 -5.56
N GLY A 77 -18.23 -5.20 -6.35
CA GLY A 77 -17.94 -6.56 -5.87
C GLY A 77 -16.91 -6.58 -4.75
N GLY A 78 -15.80 -5.89 -4.95
CA GLY A 78 -14.75 -5.78 -3.91
C GLY A 78 -15.24 -5.06 -2.65
N LEU A 79 -16.02 -3.98 -2.81
CA LEU A 79 -16.59 -3.25 -1.68
C LEU A 79 -17.59 -4.10 -0.88
N VAL A 80 -18.43 -4.88 -1.56
CA VAL A 80 -19.36 -5.82 -0.91
C VAL A 80 -18.58 -6.91 -0.16
N ILE A 81 -17.54 -7.50 -0.75
CA ILE A 81 -16.70 -8.50 -0.08
C ILE A 81 -16.03 -7.89 1.17
N PHE A 82 -15.53 -6.67 1.09
CA PHE A 82 -14.95 -5.95 2.22
C PHE A 82 -15.97 -5.78 3.36
N LEU A 83 -17.17 -5.33 3.04
CA LEU A 83 -18.24 -5.11 4.04
C LEU A 83 -18.76 -6.42 4.64
N LEU A 84 -18.88 -7.47 3.85
CA LEU A 84 -19.24 -8.81 4.34
C LEU A 84 -18.18 -9.34 5.30
N GLY A 85 -16.89 -9.25 4.92
CA GLY A 85 -15.78 -9.63 5.80
C GLY A 85 -15.77 -8.83 7.08
N SER A 86 -16.08 -7.53 7.02
CA SER A 86 -16.20 -6.66 8.20
C SER A 86 -17.36 -7.07 9.10
N ALA A 87 -18.55 -7.29 8.54
CA ALA A 87 -19.72 -7.73 9.29
C ALA A 87 -19.47 -9.06 10.01
N LEU A 88 -18.88 -10.03 9.30
CA LEU A 88 -18.54 -11.34 9.84
C LEU A 88 -17.44 -11.24 10.92
N SER A 89 -16.46 -10.36 10.75
CA SER A 89 -15.43 -10.10 11.77
C SER A 89 -16.05 -9.61 13.10
N GLY A 90 -17.06 -8.76 13.02
CA GLY A 90 -17.82 -8.34 14.21
C GLY A 90 -18.65 -9.47 14.85
N LEU A 91 -19.01 -10.51 14.10
CA LEU A 91 -19.74 -11.69 14.58
C LEU A 91 -18.83 -12.83 15.08
N ALA A 92 -17.52 -12.70 14.97
CA ALA A 92 -16.57 -13.76 15.31
C ALA A 92 -16.70 -14.21 16.77
N GLN A 93 -16.69 -15.54 16.99
CA GLN A 93 -16.80 -16.19 18.29
C GLN A 93 -15.49 -16.88 18.72
N SER A 94 -14.51 -16.94 17.82
CA SER A 94 -13.16 -17.45 18.09
C SER A 94 -12.12 -16.66 17.31
N MET A 95 -10.86 -16.69 17.78
CA MET A 95 -9.73 -16.03 17.08
C MET A 95 -9.56 -16.57 15.66
N THR A 96 -9.72 -17.88 15.45
CA THR A 96 -9.61 -18.51 14.12
C THR A 96 -10.70 -18.02 13.16
N GLN A 97 -11.95 -17.88 13.64
CA GLN A 97 -13.03 -17.29 12.83
C GLN A 97 -12.71 -15.83 12.48
N LEU A 98 -12.24 -15.03 13.46
CA LEU A 98 -11.85 -13.66 13.22
C LEU A 98 -10.76 -13.57 12.13
N ILE A 99 -9.72 -14.41 12.20
CA ILE A 99 -8.67 -14.47 11.19
C ILE A 99 -9.25 -14.78 9.81
N GLY A 100 -10.10 -15.81 9.69
CA GLY A 100 -10.73 -16.17 8.42
C GLY A 100 -11.59 -15.05 7.83
N PHE A 101 -12.37 -14.36 8.67
CA PHE A 101 -13.20 -13.23 8.25
C PHE A 101 -12.37 -11.99 7.90
N ARG A 102 -11.24 -11.78 8.57
CA ARG A 102 -10.25 -10.75 8.22
C ARG A 102 -9.58 -11.04 6.87
N MET A 103 -9.28 -12.31 6.58
CA MET A 103 -8.78 -12.70 5.25
C MET A 103 -9.82 -12.42 4.16
N LEU A 104 -11.10 -12.73 4.40
CA LEU A 104 -12.20 -12.38 3.49
C LEU A 104 -12.30 -10.86 3.30
N GLN A 105 -12.23 -10.08 4.37
CA GLN A 105 -12.23 -8.62 4.32
C GLN A 105 -11.05 -8.07 3.51
N GLY A 106 -9.86 -8.67 3.69
CA GLY A 106 -8.65 -8.33 2.94
C GLY A 106 -8.80 -8.57 1.44
N LEU A 107 -9.46 -9.66 1.01
CA LEU A 107 -9.76 -9.88 -0.42
C LEU A 107 -10.47 -8.67 -1.04
N GLY A 108 -11.45 -8.10 -0.33
CA GLY A 108 -12.16 -6.89 -0.78
C GLY A 108 -11.30 -5.63 -0.72
N ALA A 109 -10.49 -5.47 0.34
CA ALA A 109 -9.68 -4.29 0.58
C ALA A 109 -8.69 -3.99 -0.55
N GLY A 110 -8.11 -5.03 -1.16
CA GLY A 110 -7.24 -4.90 -2.33
C GLY A 110 -7.88 -4.14 -3.50
N SER A 111 -9.20 -4.26 -3.67
CA SER A 111 -9.94 -3.54 -4.71
C SER A 111 -10.13 -2.05 -4.40
N LEU A 112 -10.38 -1.71 -3.12
CA LEU A 112 -10.73 -0.35 -2.69
C LEU A 112 -9.61 0.63 -3.03
N MET A 113 -8.38 0.26 -2.73
CA MET A 113 -7.20 1.08 -3.04
C MET A 113 -6.91 1.12 -4.53
N THR A 114 -6.81 -0.05 -5.15
CA THR A 114 -6.35 -0.19 -6.53
C THR A 114 -7.32 0.44 -7.53
N ILE A 115 -8.59 0.00 -7.49
CA ILE A 115 -9.60 0.47 -8.43
C ILE A 115 -10.01 1.91 -8.11
N GLY A 116 -10.08 2.28 -6.83
CA GLY A 116 -10.35 3.65 -6.42
C GLY A 116 -9.36 4.65 -7.02
N MET A 117 -8.07 4.37 -6.95
CA MET A 117 -7.03 5.20 -7.57
C MET A 117 -7.09 5.18 -9.10
N THR A 118 -7.45 4.04 -9.69
CA THR A 118 -7.64 3.91 -11.14
C THR A 118 -8.81 4.76 -11.63
N ILE A 119 -9.95 4.73 -10.93
CA ILE A 119 -11.14 5.56 -11.25
C ILE A 119 -10.76 7.05 -11.23
N ILE A 120 -10.04 7.50 -10.21
CA ILE A 120 -9.55 8.89 -10.15
C ILE A 120 -8.62 9.20 -11.33
N GLY A 121 -7.75 8.25 -11.69
CA GLY A 121 -6.87 8.36 -12.87
C GLY A 121 -7.61 8.52 -14.18
N GLU A 122 -8.77 7.88 -14.33
CA GLU A 122 -9.62 7.97 -15.56
C GLU A 122 -10.52 9.23 -15.60
N LEU A 123 -11.03 9.65 -14.43
CA LEU A 123 -11.98 10.76 -14.34
C LEU A 123 -11.35 12.13 -14.58
N PHE A 124 -10.05 12.26 -14.37
CA PHE A 124 -9.38 13.55 -14.38
C PHE A 124 -8.18 13.56 -15.32
N GLY A 125 -8.01 14.65 -16.06
CA GLY A 125 -6.77 14.95 -16.79
C GLY A 125 -5.60 15.21 -15.82
N LEU A 126 -4.38 15.18 -16.34
CA LEU A 126 -3.11 15.19 -15.59
C LEU A 126 -3.07 16.17 -14.39
N GLU A 127 -3.43 17.43 -14.62
CA GLU A 127 -3.36 18.49 -13.62
C GLU A 127 -4.37 18.30 -12.46
N LYS A 128 -5.64 17.99 -12.82
CA LYS A 128 -6.68 17.72 -11.81
C LYS A 128 -6.49 16.38 -11.11
N ARG A 129 -5.93 15.38 -11.79
CA ARG A 129 -5.55 14.07 -11.23
C ARG A 129 -4.54 14.24 -10.10
N ALA A 130 -3.52 15.05 -10.33
CA ALA A 130 -2.53 15.39 -9.35
C ALA A 130 -3.15 15.98 -8.06
N LYS A 131 -4.08 16.92 -8.20
CA LYS A 131 -4.81 17.49 -7.06
C LYS A 131 -5.68 16.46 -6.33
N MET A 132 -6.35 15.57 -7.07
CA MET A 132 -7.19 14.52 -6.47
C MET A 132 -6.34 13.47 -5.71
N GLN A 133 -5.17 13.09 -6.22
CA GLN A 133 -4.25 12.20 -5.50
C GLN A 133 -3.75 12.83 -4.20
N GLY A 134 -3.52 14.16 -4.19
CA GLY A 134 -3.22 14.90 -2.96
C GLY A 134 -4.36 14.81 -1.93
N TYR A 135 -5.62 14.93 -2.35
CA TYR A 135 -6.77 14.76 -1.47
C TYR A 135 -6.89 13.32 -0.93
N ILE A 136 -6.60 12.30 -1.76
CA ILE A 136 -6.56 10.90 -1.31
C ILE A 136 -5.49 10.71 -0.23
N SER A 137 -4.31 11.30 -0.38
CA SER A 137 -3.27 11.30 0.66
C SER A 137 -3.75 11.96 1.95
N GLY A 138 -4.52 13.05 1.84
CA GLY A 138 -5.17 13.71 2.98
C GLY A 138 -6.19 12.81 3.68
N VAL A 139 -7.02 12.10 2.91
CA VAL A 139 -7.99 11.11 3.43
C VAL A 139 -7.26 10.00 4.20
N TRP A 140 -6.14 9.52 3.67
CA TRP A 140 -5.29 8.54 4.36
C TRP A 140 -4.73 9.05 5.68
N GLY A 141 -4.23 10.30 5.66
CA GLY A 141 -3.73 10.96 6.87
C GLY A 141 -4.79 11.09 7.95
N VAL A 142 -5.98 11.58 7.59
CA VAL A 142 -7.12 11.70 8.53
C VAL A 142 -7.54 10.34 9.06
N ALA A 143 -7.65 9.33 8.19
CA ALA A 143 -8.01 7.96 8.59
C ALA A 143 -7.00 7.37 9.59
N SER A 144 -5.70 7.59 9.37
CA SER A 144 -4.64 7.10 10.27
C SER A 144 -4.68 7.74 11.66
N LEU A 145 -5.11 9.00 11.75
CA LEU A 145 -5.28 9.71 13.02
C LEU A 145 -6.59 9.34 13.72
N CYS A 146 -7.69 9.25 12.95
CA CYS A 146 -9.01 8.91 13.47
C CYS A 146 -9.10 7.45 13.92
N GLY A 147 -8.38 6.52 13.26
CA GLY A 147 -8.46 5.09 13.54
C GLY A 147 -8.25 4.74 15.01
N PRO A 148 -7.10 5.07 15.62
CA PRO A 148 -6.86 4.77 17.03
C PRO A 148 -7.83 5.45 17.98
N LEU A 149 -8.23 6.69 17.70
CA LEU A 149 -9.18 7.43 18.51
C LEU A 149 -10.58 6.79 18.50
N VAL A 150 -11.09 6.52 17.30
CA VAL A 150 -12.40 5.87 17.13
C VAL A 150 -12.37 4.45 17.67
N GLY A 151 -11.29 3.70 17.39
CA GLY A 151 -11.12 2.33 17.88
C GLY A 151 -11.09 2.25 19.41
N GLY A 152 -10.36 3.15 20.06
CA GLY A 152 -10.33 3.26 21.52
C GLY A 152 -11.70 3.58 22.10
N LEU A 153 -12.36 4.63 21.60
CA LEU A 153 -13.70 5.04 22.05
C LEU A 153 -14.73 3.93 21.91
N LEU A 154 -14.77 3.25 20.75
CA LEU A 154 -15.73 2.17 20.52
C LEU A 154 -15.44 0.95 21.40
N THR A 155 -14.16 0.63 21.61
CA THR A 155 -13.74 -0.51 22.44
C THR A 155 -14.00 -0.29 23.91
N ASP A 156 -13.84 0.93 24.41
CA ASP A 156 -14.01 1.25 25.82
C ASP A 156 -15.47 1.46 26.21
N HIS A 157 -16.29 2.09 25.34
CA HIS A 157 -17.66 2.50 25.69
C HIS A 157 -18.75 1.59 25.11
N ALA A 158 -18.42 0.74 24.12
CA ALA A 158 -19.41 -0.17 23.53
C ALA A 158 -18.88 -1.61 23.51
N SER A 159 -18.22 -2.01 22.44
CA SER A 159 -17.59 -3.33 22.28
C SER A 159 -16.57 -3.26 21.17
N TRP A 160 -15.51 -4.08 21.26
CA TRP A 160 -14.54 -4.24 20.18
C TRP A 160 -15.17 -4.62 18.82
N ARG A 161 -16.34 -5.26 18.83
CA ARG A 161 -17.08 -5.63 17.61
C ARG A 161 -17.51 -4.43 16.78
N TRP A 162 -17.77 -3.30 17.41
CA TRP A 162 -18.15 -2.06 16.71
C TRP A 162 -17.04 -1.48 15.85
N VAL A 163 -15.79 -1.83 16.13
CA VAL A 163 -14.65 -1.48 15.26
C VAL A 163 -14.84 -2.02 13.84
N PHE A 164 -15.51 -3.15 13.69
CA PHE A 164 -15.85 -3.73 12.39
C PHE A 164 -17.20 -3.22 11.88
N TYR A 165 -18.21 -3.09 12.75
CA TYR A 165 -19.55 -2.63 12.32
C TYR A 165 -19.58 -1.19 11.84
N ILE A 166 -18.66 -0.33 12.30
CA ILE A 166 -18.58 1.06 11.85
C ILE A 166 -18.35 1.17 10.33
N ASN A 167 -17.73 0.16 9.71
CA ASN A 167 -17.54 0.14 8.27
C ASN A 167 -18.85 0.00 7.48
N LEU A 168 -19.89 -0.61 8.07
CA LEU A 168 -21.13 -0.93 7.36
C LEU A 168 -21.91 0.30 6.92
N PRO A 169 -22.26 1.28 7.78
CA PRO A 169 -23.01 2.46 7.36
C PRO A 169 -22.24 3.30 6.32
N PHE A 170 -20.95 3.55 6.55
CA PHE A 170 -20.14 4.32 5.61
C PHE A 170 -19.94 3.57 4.30
N GLY A 171 -19.73 2.25 4.37
CA GLY A 171 -19.60 1.41 3.19
C GLY A 171 -20.89 1.31 2.39
N ALA A 172 -22.05 1.24 3.04
CA ALA A 172 -23.35 1.27 2.36
C ALA A 172 -23.54 2.58 1.58
N VAL A 173 -23.15 3.72 2.16
CA VAL A 173 -23.16 5.02 1.47
C VAL A 173 -22.20 4.98 0.28
N ALA A 174 -20.99 4.45 0.44
CA ALA A 174 -20.04 4.32 -0.66
C ALA A 174 -20.59 3.45 -1.80
N VAL A 175 -21.19 2.29 -1.48
CA VAL A 175 -21.87 1.41 -2.45
C VAL A 175 -22.96 2.18 -3.19
N ALA A 176 -23.83 2.89 -2.50
CA ALA A 176 -24.93 3.67 -3.10
C ALA A 176 -24.39 4.76 -4.05
N LEU A 177 -23.36 5.50 -3.62
CA LEU A 177 -22.75 6.55 -4.44
C LEU A 177 -22.10 5.97 -5.71
N ILE A 178 -21.34 4.88 -5.59
CA ILE A 178 -20.69 4.23 -6.74
C ILE A 178 -21.73 3.57 -7.66
N ALA A 179 -22.70 2.87 -7.10
CA ALA A 179 -23.74 2.19 -7.87
C ALA A 179 -24.61 3.15 -8.70
N THR A 180 -24.89 4.34 -8.17
CA THR A 180 -25.74 5.34 -8.84
C THR A 180 -24.97 6.25 -9.78
N ALA A 181 -23.71 6.59 -9.46
CA ALA A 181 -22.96 7.61 -10.16
C ALA A 181 -21.88 7.08 -11.12
N LEU A 182 -21.25 5.94 -10.84
CA LEU A 182 -20.23 5.38 -11.72
C LEU A 182 -20.87 4.61 -12.87
N VAL A 183 -20.44 4.92 -14.08
CA VAL A 183 -20.90 4.24 -15.32
C VAL A 183 -19.69 3.65 -15.98
N ASP A 184 -19.79 2.37 -16.33
CA ASP A 184 -18.75 1.71 -17.11
C ASP A 184 -18.71 2.28 -18.53
N SER A 185 -17.52 2.53 -19.06
CA SER A 185 -17.35 2.89 -20.46
C SER A 185 -17.75 1.71 -21.36
N PRO A 186 -18.39 1.97 -22.53
CA PRO A 186 -18.69 0.92 -23.50
C PRO A 186 -17.42 0.17 -23.88
N ARG A 187 -17.49 -1.16 -23.86
CA ARG A 187 -16.38 -2.04 -24.27
C ARG A 187 -16.57 -2.57 -25.66
N ALA A 188 -15.47 -2.64 -26.40
CA ALA A 188 -15.45 -3.33 -27.68
C ALA A 188 -15.70 -4.83 -27.43
N GLY A 189 -16.80 -5.33 -27.94
CA GLY A 189 -17.45 -6.64 -27.96
C GLY A 189 -16.69 -7.97 -27.81
N ARG A 190 -15.48 -8.01 -27.26
CA ARG A 190 -14.76 -9.25 -26.97
C ARG A 190 -15.11 -9.78 -25.58
N ARG A 191 -15.43 -11.06 -25.46
CA ARG A 191 -15.57 -11.74 -24.18
C ARG A 191 -14.19 -11.80 -23.51
N PRO A 192 -14.04 -11.33 -22.28
CA PRO A 192 -12.77 -11.41 -21.56
C PRO A 192 -12.43 -12.88 -21.28
N VAL A 193 -11.21 -13.28 -21.57
CA VAL A 193 -10.66 -14.61 -21.22
C VAL A 193 -9.82 -14.41 -19.97
N LEU A 194 -10.24 -15.01 -18.86
CA LEU A 194 -9.48 -14.96 -17.60
C LEU A 194 -8.39 -16.03 -17.60
N ASP A 195 -7.18 -15.62 -17.25
CA ASP A 195 -6.06 -16.55 -17.02
C ASP A 195 -6.16 -17.18 -15.61
N TYR A 196 -6.95 -18.27 -15.51
CA TYR A 196 -7.09 -18.99 -14.24
C TYR A 196 -5.79 -19.65 -13.78
N ALA A 197 -4.95 -20.12 -14.70
CA ALA A 197 -3.68 -20.75 -14.36
C ALA A 197 -2.70 -19.73 -13.78
N GLY A 198 -2.56 -18.56 -14.43
CA GLY A 198 -1.80 -17.44 -13.90
C GLY A 198 -2.33 -16.96 -12.55
N LEU A 199 -3.66 -16.88 -12.39
CA LEU A 199 -4.29 -16.52 -11.13
C LEU A 199 -3.89 -17.45 -9.97
N VAL A 200 -3.97 -18.76 -10.18
CA VAL A 200 -3.63 -19.75 -9.15
C VAL A 200 -2.13 -19.71 -8.83
N CYS A 201 -1.27 -19.72 -9.85
CA CYS A 201 0.18 -19.68 -9.66
C CYS A 201 0.65 -18.39 -8.99
N PHE A 202 0.11 -17.24 -9.39
CA PHE A 202 0.40 -15.95 -8.77
C PHE A 202 -0.02 -15.92 -7.30
N THR A 203 -1.28 -16.32 -7.04
CA THR A 203 -1.83 -16.34 -5.69
C THR A 203 -1.03 -17.27 -4.78
N ALA A 204 -0.73 -18.49 -5.22
CA ALA A 204 0.07 -19.46 -4.47
C ALA A 204 1.49 -18.93 -4.23
N GLY A 205 2.14 -18.41 -5.27
CA GLY A 205 3.52 -17.92 -5.19
C GLY A 205 3.68 -16.71 -4.27
N ILE A 206 2.82 -15.70 -4.42
CA ILE A 206 2.88 -14.50 -3.56
C ILE A 206 2.42 -14.80 -2.14
N SER A 207 1.39 -15.65 -1.95
CA SER A 207 0.99 -16.07 -0.61
C SER A 207 2.10 -16.83 0.11
N ALA A 208 2.75 -17.79 -0.57
CA ALA A 208 3.87 -18.53 0.00
C ALA A 208 5.05 -17.60 0.33
N LEU A 209 5.38 -16.63 -0.56
CA LEU A 209 6.41 -15.63 -0.31
C LEU A 209 6.09 -14.79 0.94
N LEU A 210 4.86 -14.26 1.04
CA LEU A 210 4.47 -13.46 2.19
C LEU A 210 4.43 -14.26 3.49
N ILE A 211 3.98 -15.52 3.45
CA ILE A 211 4.03 -16.41 4.62
C ILE A 211 5.49 -16.63 5.05
N ALA A 212 6.39 -16.95 4.13
CA ALA A 212 7.81 -17.11 4.43
C ALA A 212 8.41 -15.86 5.07
N VAL A 213 8.10 -14.69 4.52
CA VAL A 213 8.58 -13.39 5.02
C VAL A 213 8.03 -13.09 6.41
N LEU A 214 6.76 -13.36 6.67
CA LEU A 214 6.13 -13.16 7.98
C LEU A 214 6.72 -14.13 9.02
N GLU A 215 6.91 -15.41 8.66
CA GLU A 215 7.52 -16.40 9.54
C GLU A 215 9.00 -16.07 9.82
N ALA A 216 9.79 -15.65 8.83
CA ALA A 216 11.16 -15.21 9.03
C ALA A 216 11.26 -14.05 10.04
N GLY A 217 10.33 -13.08 9.97
CA GLY A 217 10.23 -12.00 10.94
C GLY A 217 9.84 -12.48 12.35
N ARG A 218 8.99 -13.52 12.45
CA ARG A 218 8.52 -14.11 13.73
C ARG A 218 9.60 -14.94 14.41
N VAL A 219 10.29 -15.81 13.66
CA VAL A 219 11.32 -16.72 14.22
C VAL A 219 12.73 -16.11 14.19
N ALA A 220 12.88 -14.92 13.66
CA ALA A 220 14.15 -14.20 13.54
C ALA A 220 15.25 -14.94 12.78
N THR A 221 14.87 -15.87 11.90
CA THR A 221 15.81 -16.65 11.06
C THR A 221 15.24 -16.88 9.66
N TRP A 222 16.13 -17.05 8.68
CA TRP A 222 15.79 -17.36 7.29
C TRP A 222 16.06 -18.81 6.91
N THR A 223 16.54 -19.64 7.84
CA THR A 223 17.04 -21.00 7.57
C THR A 223 16.13 -22.12 8.08
N GLY A 224 15.07 -21.81 8.84
CA GLY A 224 14.10 -22.79 9.34
C GLY A 224 13.23 -23.39 8.22
N LEU A 225 12.80 -24.63 8.39
CA LEU A 225 11.89 -25.30 7.43
C LEU A 225 10.59 -24.53 7.23
N ASP A 226 10.09 -23.85 8.27
CA ASP A 226 8.89 -23.02 8.24
C ASP A 226 9.04 -21.78 7.33
N VAL A 227 10.28 -21.39 7.02
CA VAL A 227 10.62 -20.28 6.11
C VAL A 227 11.06 -20.82 4.76
N VAL A 228 12.00 -21.78 4.74
CA VAL A 228 12.57 -22.31 3.49
C VAL A 228 11.51 -23.06 2.66
N GLY A 229 10.63 -23.82 3.29
CA GLY A 229 9.56 -24.56 2.59
C GLY A 229 8.65 -23.61 1.78
N PRO A 230 8.03 -22.61 2.41
CA PRO A 230 7.26 -21.60 1.68
C PRO A 230 8.08 -20.79 0.68
N LEU A 231 9.38 -20.50 0.91
CA LEU A 231 10.24 -19.83 -0.07
C LEU A 231 10.44 -20.67 -1.34
N VAL A 232 10.69 -21.98 -1.18
CA VAL A 232 10.82 -22.89 -2.33
C VAL A 232 9.51 -22.97 -3.09
N LEU A 233 8.38 -23.11 -2.38
CA LEU A 233 7.06 -23.08 -3.00
C LEU A 233 6.81 -21.78 -3.76
N ALA A 234 7.17 -20.64 -3.17
CA ALA A 234 7.06 -19.33 -3.81
C ALA A 234 7.90 -19.27 -5.09
N ALA A 235 9.17 -19.70 -5.03
CA ALA A 235 10.07 -19.70 -6.18
C ALA A 235 9.53 -20.58 -7.33
N VAL A 236 9.06 -21.77 -7.01
CA VAL A 236 8.49 -22.70 -8.02
C VAL A 236 7.21 -22.13 -8.61
N ALA A 237 6.26 -21.70 -7.75
CA ALA A 237 4.97 -21.17 -8.21
C ALA A 237 5.13 -19.89 -9.04
N LEU A 238 6.04 -18.98 -8.66
CA LEU A 238 6.32 -17.76 -9.42
C LEU A 238 7.08 -18.05 -10.73
N ALA A 239 7.96 -19.06 -10.76
CA ALA A 239 8.60 -19.50 -12.00
C ALA A 239 7.55 -20.06 -12.98
N VAL A 240 6.65 -20.91 -12.51
CA VAL A 240 5.53 -21.43 -13.30
C VAL A 240 4.61 -20.29 -13.75
N PHE A 241 4.28 -19.37 -12.84
CA PHE A 241 3.51 -18.16 -13.17
C PHE A 241 4.12 -17.40 -14.34
N LEU A 242 5.42 -17.11 -14.32
CA LEU A 242 6.09 -16.39 -15.40
C LEU A 242 6.00 -17.10 -16.75
N VAL A 243 6.04 -18.43 -16.77
CA VAL A 243 5.87 -19.23 -17.98
C VAL A 243 4.44 -19.18 -18.51
N VAL A 244 3.46 -19.32 -17.62
CA VAL A 244 2.03 -19.25 -17.94
C VAL A 244 1.67 -17.84 -18.45
N GLU A 245 2.09 -16.82 -17.72
CA GLU A 245 1.78 -15.41 -17.99
C GLU A 245 2.29 -14.95 -19.37
N ARG A 246 3.48 -15.45 -19.80
CA ARG A 246 4.02 -15.16 -21.13
C ARG A 246 3.18 -15.75 -22.27
N ARG A 247 2.37 -16.76 -22.00
CA ARG A 247 1.53 -17.47 -22.99
C ARG A 247 0.07 -17.07 -22.90
N ALA A 248 -0.34 -16.41 -21.81
CA ALA A 248 -1.73 -16.05 -21.57
C ALA A 248 -2.19 -14.96 -22.58
N PRO A 249 -3.36 -15.14 -23.22
CA PRO A 249 -3.94 -14.13 -24.11
C PRO A 249 -4.30 -12.83 -23.36
N GLU A 250 -4.75 -12.95 -22.11
CA GLU A 250 -5.18 -11.86 -21.24
C GLU A 250 -4.46 -11.98 -19.88
N PRO A 251 -3.15 -11.65 -19.82
CA PRO A 251 -2.31 -11.84 -18.63
C PRO A 251 -2.82 -10.99 -17.44
N ILE A 252 -2.69 -11.51 -16.21
CA ILE A 252 -3.07 -10.83 -14.95
C ILE A 252 -2.10 -9.69 -14.65
N VAL A 253 -0.80 -9.97 -14.81
CA VAL A 253 0.29 -9.01 -14.68
C VAL A 253 0.94 -8.82 -16.05
N PRO A 254 0.48 -7.88 -16.88
CA PRO A 254 1.01 -7.74 -18.23
C PRO A 254 2.52 -7.43 -18.19
N LEU A 255 3.36 -8.47 -18.36
CA LEU A 255 4.82 -8.37 -18.25
C LEU A 255 5.41 -7.33 -19.20
N ARG A 256 4.72 -7.06 -20.32
CA ARG A 256 5.05 -5.97 -21.26
C ARG A 256 5.11 -4.59 -20.62
N LEU A 257 4.36 -4.38 -19.53
CA LEU A 257 4.37 -3.10 -18.83
C LEU A 257 5.73 -2.81 -18.17
N PHE A 258 6.48 -3.84 -17.77
CA PHE A 258 7.84 -3.68 -17.23
C PHE A 258 8.88 -3.27 -18.29
N ALA A 259 8.59 -3.46 -19.58
CA ALA A 259 9.41 -2.89 -20.66
C ALA A 259 9.31 -1.36 -20.71
N ILE A 260 8.24 -0.79 -20.18
CA ILE A 260 8.07 0.66 -20.06
C ILE A 260 8.96 1.14 -18.89
N ARG A 261 10.02 1.87 -19.23
CA ARG A 261 11.01 2.35 -18.24
C ARG A 261 10.39 3.08 -17.05
N MET A 262 9.32 3.84 -17.26
CA MET A 262 8.58 4.54 -16.20
C MET A 262 7.92 3.56 -15.22
N VAL A 263 7.31 2.49 -15.73
CA VAL A 263 6.65 1.45 -14.90
C VAL A 263 7.67 0.70 -14.08
N LEU A 264 8.78 0.29 -14.70
CA LEU A 264 9.88 -0.40 -14.00
C LEU A 264 10.47 0.48 -12.89
N ALA A 265 10.75 1.76 -13.19
CA ALA A 265 11.25 2.72 -12.23
C ALA A 265 10.28 2.94 -11.07
N ALA A 266 8.97 3.02 -11.36
CA ALA A 266 7.95 3.20 -10.33
C ALA A 266 7.78 1.96 -9.46
N ALA A 267 7.81 0.76 -10.04
CA ALA A 267 7.70 -0.50 -9.31
C ALA A 267 8.91 -0.69 -8.38
N SER A 268 10.14 -0.53 -8.88
CA SER A 268 11.36 -0.70 -8.09
C SER A 268 11.52 0.37 -7.00
N THR A 269 11.32 1.65 -7.34
CA THR A 269 11.41 2.75 -6.35
C THR A 269 10.28 2.62 -5.33
N GLY A 270 9.05 2.28 -5.76
CA GLY A 270 7.91 2.06 -4.88
C GLY A 270 8.11 0.90 -3.92
N PHE A 271 8.72 -0.20 -4.38
CA PHE A 271 9.08 -1.35 -3.56
C PHE A 271 10.08 -0.96 -2.45
N LEU A 272 11.19 -0.32 -2.82
CA LEU A 272 12.23 0.10 -1.87
C LEU A 272 11.74 1.18 -0.90
N ALA A 273 10.96 2.16 -1.39
CA ALA A 273 10.34 3.16 -0.54
C ALA A 273 9.29 2.57 0.41
N GLY A 274 8.57 1.52 -0.03
CA GLY A 274 7.68 0.73 0.81
C GLY A 274 8.41 0.05 1.96
N MET A 275 9.56 -0.59 1.68
CA MET A 275 10.42 -1.20 2.71
C MET A 275 10.80 -0.17 3.80
N ALA A 276 11.28 0.99 3.38
CA ALA A 276 11.69 2.06 4.28
C ALA A 276 10.51 2.61 5.09
N MET A 277 9.39 2.92 4.42
CA MET A 277 8.21 3.51 5.03
C MET A 277 7.62 2.64 6.14
N PHE A 278 7.37 1.36 5.87
CA PHE A 278 6.78 0.46 6.86
C PHE A 278 7.77 0.18 8.01
N GLY A 279 9.07 0.13 7.71
CA GLY A 279 10.11 0.10 8.73
C GLY A 279 10.06 1.33 9.65
N ALA A 280 10.02 2.54 9.09
CA ALA A 280 9.94 3.76 9.90
C ALA A 280 8.66 3.79 10.76
N ILE A 281 7.49 3.50 10.18
CA ILE A 281 6.21 3.51 10.90
C ILE A 281 6.22 2.52 12.08
N SER A 282 6.89 1.38 11.94
CA SER A 282 6.91 0.35 12.98
C SER A 282 8.01 0.56 14.02
N PHE A 283 9.22 0.91 13.61
CA PHE A 283 10.38 0.94 14.51
C PHE A 283 10.65 2.31 15.14
N VAL A 284 10.17 3.41 14.56
CA VAL A 284 10.28 4.75 15.16
C VAL A 284 9.54 4.82 16.51
N PRO A 285 8.25 4.44 16.60
CA PRO A 285 7.55 4.44 17.88
C PRO A 285 8.18 3.48 18.90
N LEU A 286 8.69 2.33 18.43
CA LEU A 286 9.38 1.38 19.30
C LEU A 286 10.63 1.99 19.91
N TYR A 287 11.49 2.66 19.13
CA TYR A 287 12.67 3.35 19.63
C TYR A 287 12.33 4.42 20.67
N LEU A 288 11.33 5.27 20.37
CA LEU A 288 10.93 6.37 21.24
C LEU A 288 10.43 5.87 22.60
N GLN A 289 9.71 4.74 22.63
CA GLN A 289 9.18 4.18 23.86
C GLN A 289 10.24 3.38 24.64
N SER A 290 11.00 2.53 23.96
CA SER A 290 11.85 1.55 24.62
C SER A 290 13.27 2.06 24.90
N VAL A 291 13.79 3.01 24.12
CA VAL A 291 15.15 3.56 24.27
C VAL A 291 15.11 4.97 24.88
N SER A 292 14.27 5.85 24.34
CA SER A 292 14.18 7.22 24.82
C SER A 292 13.21 7.40 25.99
N GLY A 293 12.51 6.32 26.44
CA GLY A 293 11.59 6.35 27.59
C GLY A 293 10.36 7.25 27.40
N MET A 294 10.04 7.62 26.15
CA MET A 294 8.88 8.47 25.86
C MET A 294 7.57 7.70 26.03
N SER A 295 6.49 8.40 26.37
CA SER A 295 5.16 7.81 26.45
C SER A 295 4.67 7.35 25.07
N ALA A 296 3.76 6.38 25.01
CA ALA A 296 3.12 5.94 23.78
C ALA A 296 2.42 7.10 23.04
N THR A 297 1.83 8.03 23.77
CA THR A 297 1.22 9.25 23.23
C THR A 297 2.27 10.13 22.53
N ALA A 298 3.43 10.39 23.17
CA ALA A 298 4.51 11.17 22.57
C ALA A 298 5.05 10.50 21.30
N ALA A 299 5.26 9.18 21.33
CA ALA A 299 5.68 8.40 20.17
C ALA A 299 4.66 8.47 19.01
N GLY A 300 3.37 8.47 19.32
CA GLY A 300 2.30 8.66 18.33
C GLY A 300 2.29 10.08 17.74
N VAL A 301 2.51 11.10 18.57
CA VAL A 301 2.57 12.52 18.14
C VAL A 301 3.70 12.73 17.12
N VAL A 302 4.83 12.03 17.22
CA VAL A 302 5.94 12.11 16.26
C VAL A 302 5.53 11.66 14.85
N LEU A 303 4.56 10.75 14.71
CA LEU A 303 4.08 10.34 13.40
C LEU A 303 3.16 11.36 12.72
N ILE A 304 2.58 12.31 13.46
CA ILE A 304 1.71 13.34 12.88
C ILE A 304 2.45 14.20 11.86
N PRO A 305 3.63 14.77 12.14
CA PRO A 305 4.43 15.52 11.17
C PRO A 305 4.84 14.71 9.96
N PHE A 306 5.12 13.40 10.12
CA PHE A 306 5.37 12.51 8.98
C PHE A 306 4.16 12.50 8.03
N VAL A 307 2.95 12.29 8.55
CA VAL A 307 1.72 12.30 7.75
C VAL A 307 1.44 13.67 7.13
N LEU A 308 1.60 14.74 7.89
CA LEU A 308 1.40 16.11 7.40
C LEU A 308 2.40 16.48 6.29
N GLY A 309 3.68 16.16 6.47
CA GLY A 309 4.72 16.33 5.45
C GLY A 309 4.39 15.54 4.17
N TRP A 310 3.96 14.28 4.32
CA TRP A 310 3.53 13.46 3.19
C TRP A 310 2.36 14.07 2.43
N VAL A 311 1.30 14.46 3.12
CA VAL A 311 0.11 15.07 2.50
C VAL A 311 0.45 16.39 1.80
N ALA A 312 1.15 17.30 2.50
CA ALA A 312 1.52 18.60 1.96
C ALA A 312 2.40 18.48 0.71
N MET A 313 3.39 17.57 0.76
CA MET A 313 4.28 17.36 -0.39
C MET A 313 3.65 16.53 -1.50
N SER A 314 2.68 15.65 -1.21
CA SER A 314 1.87 15.01 -2.25
C SER A 314 1.10 16.00 -3.11
N ILE A 315 0.54 17.04 -2.50
CA ILE A 315 -0.17 18.12 -3.22
C ILE A 315 0.83 19.01 -3.99
N THR A 316 1.94 19.34 -3.37
CA THR A 316 2.96 20.22 -3.95
C THR A 316 3.71 19.55 -5.09
N SER A 317 4.10 18.28 -4.92
CA SER A 317 4.85 17.49 -5.90
C SER A 317 4.09 17.36 -7.23
N ALA A 318 2.78 17.29 -7.16
CA ALA A 318 1.90 17.23 -8.31
C ALA A 318 2.02 18.46 -9.23
N ARG A 319 2.26 19.64 -8.65
CA ARG A 319 2.56 20.87 -9.41
C ARG A 319 4.02 20.92 -9.85
N LEU A 320 4.90 20.43 -9.01
CA LEU A 320 6.34 20.48 -9.22
C LEU A 320 6.78 19.63 -10.40
N VAL A 321 6.16 18.44 -10.58
CA VAL A 321 6.46 17.57 -11.74
C VAL A 321 6.15 18.22 -13.09
N LEU A 322 5.15 19.09 -13.13
CA LEU A 322 4.80 19.83 -14.35
C LEU A 322 5.87 20.87 -14.73
N ARG A 323 6.61 21.38 -13.74
CA ARG A 323 7.64 22.41 -13.94
C ARG A 323 9.03 21.85 -14.18
N ILE A 324 9.46 20.91 -13.32
CA ILE A 324 10.85 20.41 -13.28
C ILE A 324 10.98 18.93 -13.67
N GLY A 325 9.86 18.23 -13.93
CA GLY A 325 9.84 16.84 -14.36
C GLY A 325 9.84 15.81 -13.23
N TYR A 326 9.52 14.56 -13.58
CA TYR A 326 9.35 13.47 -12.61
C TYR A 326 10.65 13.07 -11.93
N ARG A 327 11.75 12.91 -12.69
CA ARG A 327 13.04 12.43 -12.17
C ARG A 327 13.55 13.30 -11.02
N ILE A 328 13.58 14.63 -11.21
CA ILE A 328 14.12 15.56 -10.20
C ILE A 328 13.31 15.49 -8.92
N VAL A 329 11.98 15.48 -9.04
CA VAL A 329 11.08 15.43 -7.88
C VAL A 329 11.23 14.12 -7.11
N VAL A 330 11.28 12.98 -7.82
CA VAL A 330 11.39 11.66 -7.20
C VAL A 330 12.77 11.46 -6.56
N VAL A 331 13.85 11.86 -7.23
CA VAL A 331 15.20 11.80 -6.66
C VAL A 331 15.30 12.67 -5.41
N ALA A 332 14.78 13.89 -5.45
CA ALA A 332 14.72 14.76 -4.26
C ALA A 332 13.94 14.13 -3.12
N GLY A 333 12.80 13.46 -3.43
CA GLY A 333 12.01 12.72 -2.46
C GLY A 333 12.80 11.57 -1.82
N MET A 334 13.52 10.78 -2.63
CA MET A 334 14.35 9.69 -2.11
C MET A 334 15.55 10.19 -1.32
N LEU A 335 16.16 11.31 -1.69
CA LEU A 335 17.21 11.96 -0.90
C LEU A 335 16.69 12.47 0.45
N CYS A 336 15.48 13.03 0.50
CA CYS A 336 14.84 13.39 1.77
C CYS A 336 14.60 12.15 2.65
N LEU A 337 14.13 11.05 2.08
CA LEU A 337 13.92 9.81 2.82
C LEU A 337 15.24 9.22 3.32
N THR A 338 16.30 9.27 2.49
CA THR A 338 17.66 8.86 2.86
C THR A 338 18.19 9.73 4.02
N LEU A 339 17.99 11.04 3.95
CA LEU A 339 18.36 11.96 5.03
C LEU A 339 17.61 11.63 6.33
N ALA A 340 16.31 11.34 6.24
CA ALA A 340 15.54 10.92 7.42
C ALA A 340 16.14 9.67 8.07
N PHE A 341 16.43 8.62 7.30
CA PHE A 341 17.05 7.40 7.83
C PHE A 341 18.48 7.62 8.33
N LEU A 342 19.25 8.50 7.71
CA LEU A 342 20.56 8.94 8.21
C LEU A 342 20.43 9.62 9.57
N LEU A 343 19.43 10.45 9.78
CA LEU A 343 19.16 11.09 11.06
C LEU A 343 18.66 10.08 12.08
N LEU A 344 17.72 9.19 11.72
CA LEU A 344 17.25 8.08 12.57
C LEU A 344 18.40 7.17 13.02
N SER A 345 19.36 6.87 12.13
CA SER A 345 20.52 6.05 12.48
C SER A 345 21.51 6.74 13.44
N ARG A 346 21.32 8.01 13.74
CA ARG A 346 22.11 8.79 14.71
C ARG A 346 21.36 9.08 16.01
N TRP A 347 20.16 8.54 16.18
CA TRP A 347 19.40 8.73 17.40
C TRP A 347 20.13 8.12 18.60
N SER A 348 20.07 8.83 19.72
CA SER A 348 20.67 8.46 20.99
C SER A 348 19.64 8.52 22.12
N GLU A 349 19.99 8.06 23.30
CA GLU A 349 19.11 8.10 24.47
C GLU A 349 18.67 9.52 24.84
N SER A 350 19.50 10.52 24.53
CA SER A 350 19.22 11.96 24.76
C SER A 350 18.32 12.60 23.70
N LEU A 351 17.66 11.79 22.83
CA LEU A 351 16.79 12.28 21.79
C LEU A 351 15.63 13.11 22.34
N THR A 352 15.48 14.33 21.83
CA THR A 352 14.35 15.21 22.19
C THR A 352 13.16 14.98 21.24
N LEU A 353 11.95 15.23 21.75
CA LEU A 353 10.72 15.15 20.95
C LEU A 353 10.80 16.03 19.70
N GLY A 354 11.41 17.22 19.80
CA GLY A 354 11.56 18.15 18.69
C GLY A 354 12.43 17.60 17.56
N LEU A 355 13.54 16.92 17.88
CA LEU A 355 14.40 16.27 16.90
C LEU A 355 13.69 15.10 16.21
N ALA A 356 13.01 14.25 16.98
CA ALA A 356 12.24 13.15 16.45
C ALA A 356 11.13 13.62 15.48
N THR A 357 10.43 14.69 15.87
CA THR A 357 9.38 15.34 15.06
C THR A 357 9.92 15.89 13.75
N ARG A 358 11.08 16.58 13.79
CA ARG A 358 11.76 17.10 12.61
C ARG A 358 12.14 15.97 11.64
N ASP A 359 12.74 14.91 12.16
CA ASP A 359 13.26 13.80 11.34
C ASP A 359 12.10 13.01 10.70
N ALA A 360 11.00 12.81 11.44
CA ALA A 360 9.77 12.25 10.91
C ALA A 360 9.15 13.11 9.80
N LEU A 361 9.13 14.45 9.98
CA LEU A 361 8.65 15.39 8.95
C LEU A 361 9.46 15.26 7.66
N ILE A 362 10.79 15.18 7.75
CA ILE A 362 11.68 15.01 6.59
C ILE A 362 11.34 13.69 5.84
N GLY A 363 11.12 12.60 6.58
CA GLY A 363 10.68 11.33 5.99
C GLY A 363 9.34 11.44 5.27
N GLY A 364 8.37 12.13 5.87
CA GLY A 364 7.07 12.41 5.26
C GLY A 364 7.17 13.24 3.98
N VAL A 365 7.99 14.29 3.99
CA VAL A 365 8.31 15.09 2.79
C VAL A 365 8.85 14.18 1.67
N GLY A 366 9.79 13.29 1.98
CA GLY A 366 10.35 12.34 1.02
C GLY A 366 9.27 11.44 0.39
N MET A 367 8.38 10.90 1.20
CA MET A 367 7.27 10.06 0.73
C MET A 367 6.30 10.82 -0.17
N GLY A 368 5.94 12.05 0.19
CA GLY A 368 5.04 12.89 -0.60
C GLY A 368 5.61 13.28 -1.97
N LEU A 369 6.93 13.55 -2.03
CA LEU A 369 7.63 13.84 -3.28
C LEU A 369 7.79 12.61 -4.18
N THR A 370 7.61 11.39 -3.67
CA THR A 370 7.86 10.17 -4.43
C THR A 370 6.58 9.47 -4.87
N MET A 371 5.67 9.18 -3.93
CA MET A 371 4.56 8.26 -4.17
C MET A 371 3.56 8.79 -5.20
N VAL A 372 3.10 10.02 -5.02
CA VAL A 372 2.09 10.62 -5.91
C VAL A 372 2.67 10.90 -7.31
N PRO A 373 3.86 11.50 -7.46
CA PRO A 373 4.48 11.65 -8.78
C PRO A 373 4.63 10.36 -9.56
N MET A 374 5.09 9.29 -8.92
CA MET A 374 5.26 7.99 -9.56
C MET A 374 3.94 7.40 -10.04
N LEU A 375 2.90 7.47 -9.22
CA LEU A 375 1.57 7.00 -9.60
C LEU A 375 1.02 7.78 -10.81
N ILE A 376 1.13 9.11 -10.79
CA ILE A 376 0.67 9.97 -11.90
C ILE A 376 1.48 9.68 -13.16
N ALA A 377 2.80 9.52 -13.04
CA ALA A 377 3.69 9.22 -14.15
C ALA A 377 3.28 7.92 -14.86
N VAL A 378 3.11 6.84 -14.12
CA VAL A 378 2.67 5.55 -14.68
C VAL A 378 1.30 5.66 -15.29
N GLN A 379 0.31 6.26 -14.60
CA GLN A 379 -1.05 6.45 -15.13
C GLN A 379 -1.09 7.33 -16.38
N SER A 380 -0.05 8.10 -16.66
CA SER A 380 0.06 8.95 -17.84
C SER A 380 0.79 8.30 -19.00
N THR A 381 1.53 7.23 -18.73
CA THR A 381 2.41 6.54 -19.70
C THR A 381 1.79 5.26 -20.23
N VAL A 382 0.82 4.66 -19.52
CA VAL A 382 0.18 3.41 -19.93
C VAL A 382 -1.12 3.66 -20.69
N ALA A 383 -1.46 2.74 -21.59
CA ALA A 383 -2.75 2.76 -22.29
C ALA A 383 -3.92 2.64 -21.31
N ARG A 384 -5.08 3.21 -21.67
CA ARG A 384 -6.29 3.13 -20.83
C ARG A 384 -6.73 1.71 -20.52
N SER A 385 -6.48 0.77 -21.43
CA SER A 385 -6.76 -0.67 -21.23
C SER A 385 -5.96 -1.32 -20.12
N ASP A 386 -4.80 -0.77 -19.78
CA ASP A 386 -3.88 -1.32 -18.78
C ASP A 386 -3.78 -0.47 -17.51
N LEU A 387 -4.59 0.59 -17.41
CA LEU A 387 -4.50 1.57 -16.33
C LEU A 387 -4.75 0.93 -14.96
N GLY A 388 -5.70 0.01 -14.87
CA GLY A 388 -6.00 -0.74 -13.65
C GLY A 388 -4.85 -1.65 -13.25
N ALA A 389 -4.34 -2.45 -14.19
CA ALA A 389 -3.22 -3.35 -13.97
C ALA A 389 -1.96 -2.57 -13.53
N ALA A 390 -1.61 -1.48 -14.23
CA ALA A 390 -0.44 -0.67 -13.91
C ALA A 390 -0.56 0.03 -12.54
N THR A 391 -1.75 0.57 -12.21
CA THR A 391 -2.01 1.19 -10.90
C THR A 391 -1.91 0.15 -9.78
N ALA A 392 -2.47 -1.04 -10.00
CA ALA A 392 -2.41 -2.16 -9.08
C ALA A 392 -0.98 -2.62 -8.79
N MET A 393 -0.16 -2.73 -9.85
CA MET A 393 1.25 -3.14 -9.73
C MET A 393 2.04 -2.19 -8.83
N ILE A 394 1.87 -0.87 -8.98
CA ILE A 394 2.57 0.10 -8.12
C ILE A 394 2.19 -0.11 -6.65
N GLN A 395 0.90 -0.26 -6.36
CA GLN A 395 0.42 -0.47 -5.01
C GLN A 395 0.90 -1.82 -4.45
N PHE A 396 0.85 -2.86 -5.28
CA PHE A 396 1.32 -4.19 -4.95
C PHE A 396 2.80 -4.18 -4.56
N PHE A 397 3.69 -3.64 -5.43
CA PHE A 397 5.13 -3.62 -5.16
C PHE A 397 5.45 -2.80 -3.91
N ARG A 398 4.77 -1.69 -3.67
CA ARG A 398 4.94 -0.91 -2.45
C ARG A 398 4.58 -1.70 -1.20
N THR A 399 3.44 -2.39 -1.21
CA THR A 399 2.97 -3.17 -0.05
C THR A 399 3.82 -4.42 0.17
N LEU A 400 4.20 -5.11 -0.91
CA LEU A 400 5.11 -6.24 -0.88
C LEU A 400 6.49 -5.83 -0.33
N GLY A 401 7.02 -4.70 -0.81
CA GLY A 401 8.24 -4.11 -0.28
C GLY A 401 8.14 -3.84 1.22
N GLY A 402 7.02 -3.26 1.65
CA GLY A 402 6.74 -3.00 3.07
C GLY A 402 6.81 -4.26 3.93
N ALA A 403 6.17 -5.34 3.49
CA ALA A 403 6.19 -6.62 4.21
C ALA A 403 7.62 -7.20 4.30
N ILE A 404 8.34 -7.22 3.18
CA ILE A 404 9.72 -7.72 3.13
C ILE A 404 10.67 -6.84 3.96
N GLY A 405 10.55 -5.52 3.84
CA GLY A 405 11.37 -4.57 4.59
C GLY A 405 11.19 -4.70 6.09
N LEU A 406 9.95 -4.81 6.54
CA LEU A 406 9.61 -5.00 7.95
C LEU A 406 10.20 -6.30 8.50
N SER A 407 10.13 -7.39 7.75
CA SER A 407 10.70 -8.68 8.14
C SER A 407 12.23 -8.64 8.19
N ILE A 408 12.90 -8.07 7.19
CA ILE A 408 14.37 -7.92 7.18
C ILE A 408 14.82 -7.09 8.39
N MET A 409 14.19 -5.94 8.63
CA MET A 409 14.49 -5.07 9.76
C MET A 409 14.21 -5.76 11.10
N GLY A 410 13.12 -6.52 11.21
CA GLY A 410 12.79 -7.31 12.37
C GLY A 410 13.84 -8.39 12.67
N THR A 411 14.29 -9.12 11.63
CA THR A 411 15.35 -10.12 11.75
C THR A 411 16.69 -9.48 12.17
N VAL A 412 17.04 -8.32 11.62
CA VAL A 412 18.24 -7.56 12.03
C VAL A 412 18.16 -7.17 13.50
N MET A 413 17.00 -6.67 13.96
CA MET A 413 16.80 -6.34 15.37
C MET A 413 16.96 -7.57 16.25
N ALA A 414 16.28 -8.65 15.94
CA ALA A 414 16.28 -9.87 16.74
C ALA A 414 17.67 -10.55 16.78
N SER A 415 18.39 -10.59 15.65
CA SER A 415 19.75 -11.13 15.62
C SER A 415 20.73 -10.32 16.46
N ARG A 416 20.60 -8.99 16.48
CA ARG A 416 21.45 -8.14 17.33
C ARG A 416 21.13 -8.31 18.82
N LEU A 417 19.86 -8.45 19.17
CA LEU A 417 19.45 -8.75 20.54
C LEU A 417 19.96 -10.13 21.02
N SER A 418 19.94 -11.15 20.14
CA SER A 418 20.49 -12.49 20.45
C SER A 418 22.00 -12.50 20.67
N LEU A 419 22.73 -11.52 20.11
CA LEU A 419 24.16 -11.29 20.38
C LEU A 419 24.40 -10.52 21.68
N GLY A 420 23.37 -10.22 22.46
CA GLY A 420 23.48 -9.52 23.76
C GLY A 420 23.64 -8.00 23.62
N LEU A 421 23.44 -7.44 22.45
CA LEU A 421 23.49 -5.98 22.25
C LEU A 421 22.28 -5.30 22.91
N SER A 422 22.45 -4.03 23.28
CA SER A 422 21.34 -3.22 23.81
C SER A 422 20.22 -3.04 22.81
N GLN A 423 19.02 -2.73 23.28
CA GLN A 423 17.88 -2.44 22.42
C GLN A 423 18.12 -1.21 21.55
N GLY A 424 18.88 -0.22 22.04
CA GLY A 424 19.31 0.94 21.27
C GLY A 424 20.21 0.54 20.11
N ASP A 425 21.22 -0.30 20.34
CA ASP A 425 22.12 -0.81 19.30
C ASP A 425 21.39 -1.68 18.28
N ALA A 426 20.44 -2.49 18.75
CA ALA A 426 19.63 -3.32 17.86
C ALA A 426 18.79 -2.47 16.90
N LEU A 427 18.13 -1.44 17.40
CA LEU A 427 17.34 -0.50 16.62
C LEU A 427 18.20 0.43 15.74
N HIS A 428 19.40 0.79 16.19
CA HIS A 428 20.38 1.45 15.32
C HIS A 428 20.67 0.61 14.06
N GLY A 429 20.86 -0.69 14.21
CA GLY A 429 21.02 -1.60 13.06
C GLY A 429 19.82 -1.63 12.13
N VAL A 430 18.62 -1.53 12.66
CA VAL A 430 17.37 -1.40 11.87
C VAL A 430 17.39 -0.12 11.02
N PHE A 431 17.73 1.02 11.63
CA PHE A 431 17.76 2.30 10.90
C PHE A 431 18.90 2.37 9.88
N VAL A 432 20.06 1.76 10.16
CA VAL A 432 21.14 1.61 9.18
C VAL A 432 20.69 0.74 7.99
N THR A 433 19.97 -0.36 8.25
CA THR A 433 19.37 -1.17 7.17
C THR A 433 18.40 -0.35 6.34
N GLY A 434 17.55 0.45 6.96
CA GLY A 434 16.67 1.39 6.25
C GLY A 434 17.43 2.43 5.43
N LEU A 435 18.54 2.93 5.93
CA LEU A 435 19.41 3.85 5.18
C LEU A 435 19.98 3.19 3.92
N VAL A 436 20.47 1.96 4.01
CA VAL A 436 20.97 1.19 2.84
C VAL A 436 19.85 0.99 1.81
N ILE A 437 18.64 0.65 2.26
CA ILE A 437 17.47 0.51 1.38
C ILE A 437 17.15 1.85 0.69
N CYS A 438 17.20 2.96 1.43
CA CYS A 438 16.95 4.29 0.86
C CYS A 438 18.02 4.69 -0.17
N LEU A 439 19.29 4.36 0.05
CA LEU A 439 20.36 4.58 -0.94
C LEU A 439 20.11 3.78 -2.22
N ALA A 440 19.68 2.51 -2.10
CA ALA A 440 19.27 1.71 -3.26
C ALA A 440 18.04 2.34 -3.95
N ALA A 441 17.10 2.92 -3.19
CA ALA A 441 15.94 3.61 -3.74
C ALA A 441 16.33 4.89 -4.50
N VAL A 442 17.33 5.64 -4.04
CA VAL A 442 17.91 6.77 -4.80
C VAL A 442 18.48 6.29 -6.13
N ALA A 443 19.26 5.20 -6.13
CA ALA A 443 19.79 4.63 -7.37
C ALA A 443 18.67 4.20 -8.34
N SER A 444 17.62 3.56 -7.82
CA SER A 444 16.43 3.21 -8.59
C SER A 444 15.69 4.43 -9.14
N ALA A 445 15.62 5.54 -8.41
CA ALA A 445 14.96 6.78 -8.85
C ALA A 445 15.62 7.40 -10.09
N PHE A 446 16.90 7.14 -10.35
CA PHE A 446 17.57 7.55 -11.59
C PHE A 446 17.11 6.78 -12.84
N LEU A 447 16.40 5.66 -12.66
CA LEU A 447 15.74 4.96 -13.77
C LEU A 447 14.55 5.75 -14.33
N VAL A 448 13.96 6.68 -13.54
CA VAL A 448 12.86 7.53 -13.99
C VAL A 448 13.33 8.33 -15.23
N PRO A 449 12.57 8.33 -16.33
CA PRO A 449 12.92 9.10 -17.51
C PRO A 449 13.10 10.59 -17.21
N ALA A 450 14.11 11.22 -17.79
CA ALA A 450 14.27 12.66 -17.73
C ALA A 450 13.30 13.33 -18.71
N GLY A 451 12.80 14.52 -18.37
CA GLY A 451 11.90 15.30 -19.20
C GLY A 451 10.72 15.85 -18.39
N ARG A 452 10.03 16.82 -18.96
CA ARG A 452 8.81 17.37 -18.37
C ARG A 452 7.65 16.40 -18.54
N ALA A 453 6.72 16.38 -17.61
CA ALA A 453 5.54 15.52 -17.65
C ALA A 453 4.74 15.65 -18.97
N GLN A 454 4.67 16.87 -19.51
CA GLN A 454 3.95 17.16 -20.76
C GLN A 454 4.68 16.60 -22.00
N ASP A 455 6.00 16.60 -22.00
CA ASP A 455 6.82 16.13 -23.12
C ASP A 455 6.79 14.59 -23.19
N LEU A 456 6.83 13.92 -22.03
CA LEU A 456 6.70 12.47 -21.93
C LEU A 456 5.31 11.99 -22.37
N ALA A 457 4.25 12.69 -21.95
CA ALA A 457 2.88 12.37 -22.39
C ALA A 457 2.65 12.58 -23.91
N ARG A 458 3.37 13.53 -24.55
CA ARG A 458 3.32 13.76 -26.00
C ARG A 458 4.14 12.77 -26.80
N ALA A 459 5.26 12.30 -26.25
CA ALA A 459 6.11 11.32 -26.94
C ALA A 459 5.38 9.98 -27.12
N ASP A 460 4.60 9.56 -26.12
CA ASP A 460 3.81 8.33 -26.21
C ASP A 460 2.66 8.40 -27.21
N LEU A 461 2.01 9.58 -27.36
CA LEU A 461 0.97 9.80 -28.37
C LEU A 461 1.52 9.76 -29.82
N ARG A 462 2.83 10.00 -30.02
CA ARG A 462 3.49 9.92 -31.32
C ARG A 462 4.01 8.52 -31.65
N SER A 463 4.17 7.67 -30.65
CA SER A 463 4.65 6.28 -30.81
C SER A 463 3.50 5.29 -31.09
N GLU A 464 2.23 5.66 -30.94
CA GLU A 464 1.12 4.86 -31.43
C GLU A 464 1.17 4.89 -32.97
N PRO A 465 1.40 3.72 -33.65
CA PRO A 465 1.32 3.68 -35.10
C PRO A 465 -0.10 4.09 -35.48
N THR A 466 -0.22 5.20 -36.23
CA THR A 466 -1.42 5.57 -36.94
C THR A 466 -1.91 4.34 -37.70
N ARG A 467 -2.92 3.65 -37.16
CA ARG A 467 -3.73 2.74 -37.97
C ARG A 467 -4.52 3.63 -38.89
N VAL A 468 -3.84 4.06 -39.98
CA VAL A 468 -4.48 4.60 -41.15
C VAL A 468 -5.35 3.48 -41.71
N GLY A 469 -6.61 3.75 -41.83
CA GLY A 469 -7.59 2.84 -42.39
C GLY A 469 -7.23 2.42 -43.81
N GLY A 470 -7.46 1.20 -44.07
CA GLY A 470 -7.62 0.56 -45.36
C GLY A 470 -8.78 -0.40 -45.26
#